data_3e73dc615212750eb9c58bcf5304adbb
#
_entry.id   3e73dc615212750eb9c58bcf5304adbb
#
_cell.length_a   1.000
_cell.length_b   1.000
_cell.length_c   1.000
_cell.angle_alpha   90.00
_cell.angle_beta   90.00
_cell.angle_gamma   90.00
#
_symmetry.space_group_name_H-M   'P 1'
#
loop_
_entity.id
_entity.type
_entity.pdbx_description
1 polymer ?
#
loop_
_entity_poly.entity_id
_entity_poly.type
_entity_poly.pdbx_seq_one_letter_code
_entity_poly.pdbx_strand_id
1 'polypeptide(L)'
;MPESSDLQQQLAALHQQGFVLLPAVIDPPTITELREAINRLEPIHWDYQGLVDDHFKCVFNRSPFWLRFLDLPGVIELAEAALGTDCHIIGQTAWRSRPGFIGGELHADYLAMELPESLLADPAFELPMQVCTAHLYLDDIDADLCPTLVIPGSHRAGRKPQPGETQWHGRAAEPVLCNAGDVLLFRSDLWHAGSRNRTTERCRYLLQIHYGRRMVAQKFSPYLHFSFNPEVLAAATLRQRRLLGEHEAAEYD
;
A
#
# COMPACT_ATOMS: atom_id res chain seq x y z
N MET A 1 -10.95 0.29 19.60
CA MET A 1 -9.49 0.20 19.41
C MET A 1 -9.15 -1.28 19.44
N PRO A 2 -8.31 -1.79 18.52
CA PRO A 2 -7.88 -3.19 18.63
C PRO A 2 -7.27 -3.40 20.02
N GLU A 3 -7.50 -4.58 20.58
CA GLU A 3 -6.85 -4.93 21.85
C GLU A 3 -5.34 -4.91 21.66
N SER A 4 -4.60 -4.52 22.68
CA SER A 4 -3.12 -4.40 22.60
C SER A 4 -2.43 -5.68 22.12
N SER A 5 -3.07 -6.84 22.34
CA SER A 5 -2.60 -8.16 21.86
C SER A 5 -2.69 -8.31 20.34
N ASP A 6 -3.75 -7.81 19.69
CA ASP A 6 -3.96 -7.94 18.24
C ASP A 6 -2.98 -7.09 17.46
N LEU A 7 -2.74 -5.85 17.90
CA LEU A 7 -1.75 -4.96 17.30
C LEU A 7 -0.34 -5.57 17.35
N GLN A 8 0.03 -6.18 18.49
CA GLN A 8 1.34 -6.84 18.63
C GLN A 8 1.48 -8.07 17.72
N GLN A 9 0.42 -8.87 17.56
CA GLN A 9 0.42 -10.00 16.63
C GLN A 9 0.52 -9.56 15.18
N GLN A 10 -0.21 -8.52 14.80
CA GLN A 10 -0.16 -7.93 13.46
C GLN A 10 1.23 -7.36 13.15
N LEU A 11 1.83 -6.66 14.09
CA LEU A 11 3.20 -6.14 13.96
C LEU A 11 4.22 -7.28 13.82
N ALA A 12 4.09 -8.34 14.61
CA ALA A 12 4.93 -9.52 14.50
C ALA A 12 4.81 -10.20 13.13
N ALA A 13 3.60 -10.30 12.58
CA ALA A 13 3.38 -10.83 11.22
C ALA A 13 4.07 -9.97 10.16
N LEU A 14 4.01 -8.63 10.27
CA LEU A 14 4.75 -7.72 9.37
C LEU A 14 6.25 -7.91 9.46
N HIS A 15 6.81 -8.15 10.65
CA HIS A 15 8.24 -8.39 10.82
C HIS A 15 8.67 -9.77 10.30
N GLN A 16 7.85 -10.80 10.50
CA GLN A 16 8.22 -12.20 10.18
C GLN A 16 7.87 -12.57 8.74
N GLN A 17 6.64 -12.27 8.31
CA GLN A 17 6.13 -12.64 6.99
C GLN A 17 6.27 -11.52 5.96
N GLY A 18 6.32 -10.28 6.41
CA GLY A 18 6.36 -9.09 5.57
C GLY A 18 4.98 -8.52 5.24
N PHE A 19 3.90 -9.18 5.67
CA PHE A 19 2.52 -8.74 5.43
C PHE A 19 1.54 -9.26 6.49
N VAL A 20 0.37 -8.63 6.53
CA VAL A 20 -0.79 -9.07 7.33
C VAL A 20 -2.08 -8.68 6.60
N LEU A 21 -3.08 -9.55 6.65
CA LEU A 21 -4.43 -9.27 6.16
C LEU A 21 -5.31 -8.86 7.36
N LEU A 22 -5.90 -7.67 7.26
CA LEU A 22 -6.82 -7.11 8.26
C LEU A 22 -8.25 -7.30 7.73
N PRO A 23 -9.08 -8.12 8.38
CA PRO A 23 -10.41 -8.43 7.87
C PRO A 23 -11.41 -7.32 8.15
N ALA A 24 -12.35 -7.10 7.22
CA ALA A 24 -13.54 -6.27 7.38
C ALA A 24 -13.27 -4.84 7.93
N VAL A 25 -12.20 -4.19 7.44
CA VAL A 25 -11.83 -2.81 7.83
C VAL A 25 -12.82 -1.80 7.25
N ILE A 26 -13.36 -2.08 6.06
CA ILE A 26 -14.25 -1.18 5.33
C ILE A 26 -15.62 -1.83 5.21
N ASP A 27 -16.66 -1.09 5.57
CA ASP A 27 -18.05 -1.56 5.49
C ASP A 27 -18.60 -1.57 4.05
N PRO A 28 -19.62 -2.38 3.74
CA PRO A 28 -20.18 -2.50 2.40
C PRO A 28 -20.69 -1.17 1.80
N PRO A 29 -21.36 -0.26 2.54
CA PRO A 29 -21.72 1.06 2.02
C PRO A 29 -20.51 1.87 1.55
N THR A 30 -19.44 1.92 2.35
CA THR A 30 -18.20 2.65 2.02
C THR A 30 -17.49 2.02 0.81
N ILE A 31 -17.51 0.68 0.66
CA ILE A 31 -16.98 0.01 -0.54
C ILE A 31 -17.72 0.49 -1.78
N THR A 32 -19.06 0.58 -1.72
CA THR A 32 -19.88 1.06 -2.84
C THR A 32 -19.53 2.51 -3.20
N GLU A 33 -19.45 3.40 -2.21
CA GLU A 33 -19.04 4.80 -2.40
C GLU A 33 -17.66 4.92 -3.05
N LEU A 34 -16.69 4.10 -2.60
CA LEU A 34 -15.33 4.09 -3.14
C LEU A 34 -15.29 3.65 -4.60
N ARG A 35 -15.99 2.56 -4.95
CA ARG A 35 -16.06 2.08 -6.33
C ARG A 35 -16.67 3.14 -7.25
N GLU A 36 -17.75 3.78 -6.81
CA GLU A 36 -18.36 4.89 -7.56
C GLU A 36 -17.41 6.09 -7.66
N ALA A 37 -16.70 6.44 -6.58
CA ALA A 37 -15.74 7.54 -6.61
C ALA A 37 -14.59 7.26 -7.57
N ILE A 38 -14.05 6.03 -7.61
CA ILE A 38 -13.01 5.62 -8.58
C ILE A 38 -13.55 5.70 -10.02
N ASN A 39 -14.80 5.29 -10.26
CA ASN A 39 -15.40 5.38 -11.59
C ASN A 39 -15.62 6.81 -12.08
N ARG A 40 -15.76 7.77 -11.17
CA ARG A 40 -15.92 9.20 -11.47
C ARG A 40 -14.59 9.97 -11.54
N LEU A 41 -13.44 9.31 -11.28
CA LEU A 41 -12.15 9.98 -11.36
C LEU A 41 -11.85 10.42 -12.79
N GLU A 42 -11.71 11.71 -12.98
CA GLU A 42 -11.18 12.26 -14.22
C GLU A 42 -9.64 12.14 -14.22
N PRO A 43 -9.05 11.64 -15.30
CA PRO A 43 -7.61 11.47 -15.37
C PRO A 43 -6.87 12.80 -15.41
N ILE A 44 -5.71 12.85 -14.79
CA ILE A 44 -4.76 13.97 -14.90
C ILE A 44 -3.44 13.47 -15.52
N HIS A 45 -2.56 14.38 -15.86
CA HIS A 45 -1.33 14.07 -16.61
C HIS A 45 -0.37 13.07 -15.93
N TRP A 46 -0.53 12.79 -14.63
CA TRP A 46 0.25 11.77 -13.92
C TRP A 46 -0.41 10.39 -13.92
N ASP A 47 -1.64 10.30 -14.36
CA ASP A 47 -2.39 9.06 -14.37
C ASP A 47 -2.02 8.21 -15.59
N TYR A 48 -2.30 6.93 -15.48
CA TYR A 48 -2.23 5.99 -16.58
C TYR A 48 -3.64 5.45 -16.85
N GLN A 49 -4.03 5.47 -18.11
CA GLN A 49 -5.24 4.80 -18.58
C GLN A 49 -4.88 3.88 -19.73
N GLY A 50 -5.10 2.58 -19.52
CA GLY A 50 -4.90 1.55 -20.52
C GLY A 50 -6.20 0.90 -20.96
N LEU A 51 -6.10 -0.03 -21.91
CA LEU A 51 -7.26 -0.81 -22.36
C LEU A 51 -7.80 -1.70 -21.25
N VAL A 52 -6.90 -2.22 -20.40
CA VAL A 52 -7.21 -3.24 -19.39
C VAL A 52 -6.97 -2.79 -17.95
N ASP A 53 -6.32 -1.65 -17.75
CA ASP A 53 -6.07 -1.11 -16.42
C ASP A 53 -6.01 0.42 -16.41
N ASP A 54 -6.40 1.01 -15.30
CA ASP A 54 -6.21 2.42 -14.99
C ASP A 54 -5.48 2.55 -13.66
N HIS A 55 -4.59 3.52 -13.58
CA HIS A 55 -3.88 3.89 -12.37
C HIS A 55 -3.99 5.38 -12.12
N PHE A 56 -4.80 5.76 -11.14
CA PHE A 56 -5.02 7.15 -10.73
C PHE A 56 -4.08 7.48 -9.57
N LYS A 57 -3.28 8.52 -9.71
CA LYS A 57 -2.28 8.95 -8.72
C LYS A 57 -2.75 10.16 -7.93
N CYS A 58 -2.19 10.33 -6.72
CA CYS A 58 -2.49 11.46 -5.84
C CYS A 58 -3.98 11.67 -5.62
N VAL A 59 -4.75 10.57 -5.45
CA VAL A 59 -6.22 10.68 -5.32
C VAL A 59 -6.62 11.46 -4.08
N PHE A 60 -5.81 11.44 -3.01
CA PHE A 60 -6.01 12.28 -1.82
C PHE A 60 -6.18 13.76 -2.14
N ASN A 61 -5.54 14.24 -3.22
CA ASN A 61 -5.54 15.64 -3.60
C ASN A 61 -6.71 16.04 -4.54
N ARG A 62 -7.56 15.07 -4.94
CA ARG A 62 -8.69 15.30 -5.85
C ARG A 62 -9.89 15.92 -5.16
N SER A 63 -10.17 15.50 -3.92
CA SER A 63 -11.25 16.07 -3.11
C SER A 63 -11.09 15.64 -1.63
N PRO A 64 -11.77 16.31 -0.68
CA PRO A 64 -11.79 15.91 0.73
C PRO A 64 -12.31 14.50 1.01
N PHE A 65 -13.10 13.92 0.11
CA PHE A 65 -13.61 12.56 0.21
C PHE A 65 -12.52 11.53 0.50
N TRP A 66 -11.35 11.66 -0.15
CA TRP A 66 -10.27 10.69 -0.09
C TRP A 66 -9.47 10.73 1.21
N LEU A 67 -9.60 11.80 1.99
CA LEU A 67 -8.94 11.93 3.30
C LEU A 67 -9.38 10.85 4.29
N ARG A 68 -10.64 10.40 4.20
CA ARG A 68 -11.22 9.35 5.07
C ARG A 68 -10.40 8.05 5.08
N PHE A 69 -9.62 7.82 4.06
CA PHE A 69 -8.89 6.58 3.87
C PHE A 69 -7.40 6.68 4.24
N LEU A 70 -6.93 7.87 4.60
CA LEU A 70 -5.53 8.07 5.02
C LEU A 70 -5.25 7.53 6.42
N ASP A 71 -6.24 7.55 7.29
CA ASP A 71 -6.12 7.21 8.72
C ASP A 71 -7.23 6.24 9.18
N LEU A 72 -7.49 5.21 8.36
CA LEU A 72 -8.45 4.16 8.71
C LEU A 72 -8.07 3.49 10.03
N PRO A 73 -9.03 3.37 10.98
CA PRO A 73 -8.79 2.70 12.25
C PRO A 73 -8.30 1.25 12.07
N GLY A 74 -7.33 0.85 12.87
CA GLY A 74 -6.64 -0.43 12.76
C GLY A 74 -5.49 -0.43 11.77
N VAL A 75 -5.62 0.25 10.63
CA VAL A 75 -4.56 0.36 9.61
C VAL A 75 -3.53 1.40 10.04
N ILE A 76 -3.97 2.60 10.42
CA ILE A 76 -3.06 3.68 10.78
C ILE A 76 -2.29 3.38 12.08
N GLU A 77 -2.93 2.78 13.07
CA GLU A 77 -2.28 2.40 14.31
C GLU A 77 -1.16 1.38 14.07
N LEU A 78 -1.40 0.42 13.15
CA LEU A 78 -0.38 -0.55 12.76
C LEU A 78 0.75 0.08 11.95
N ALA A 79 0.43 1.01 11.04
CA ALA A 79 1.43 1.75 10.29
C ALA A 79 2.29 2.63 11.22
N GLU A 80 1.69 3.33 12.18
CA GLU A 80 2.39 4.13 13.19
C GLU A 80 3.27 3.26 14.10
N ALA A 81 2.79 2.08 14.51
CA ALA A 81 3.59 1.14 15.30
C ALA A 81 4.82 0.61 14.53
N ALA A 82 4.68 0.40 13.21
CA ALA A 82 5.75 -0.12 12.37
C ALA A 82 6.77 0.94 11.91
N LEU A 83 6.31 2.19 11.68
CA LEU A 83 7.11 3.24 11.03
C LEU A 83 7.49 4.40 11.97
N GLY A 84 6.76 4.56 13.07
CA GLY A 84 6.84 5.70 13.98
C GLY A 84 5.60 6.58 13.89
N THR A 85 5.26 7.23 15.01
CA THR A 85 4.05 8.08 15.13
C THR A 85 4.10 9.35 14.29
N ASP A 86 5.27 9.68 13.75
CA ASP A 86 5.53 10.78 12.82
C ASP A 86 5.55 10.34 11.34
N CYS A 87 5.15 9.10 11.03
CA CYS A 87 5.05 8.63 9.66
C CYS A 87 4.09 9.49 8.82
N HIS A 88 4.28 9.51 7.52
CA HIS A 88 3.42 10.21 6.57
C HIS A 88 3.07 9.34 5.37
N ILE A 89 2.12 9.75 4.54
CA ILE A 89 1.90 9.07 3.27
C ILE A 89 2.96 9.51 2.25
N ILE A 90 3.48 8.55 1.50
CA ILE A 90 4.31 8.84 0.34
C ILE A 90 3.49 8.86 -0.96
N GLY A 91 2.25 8.38 -0.92
CA GLY A 91 1.30 8.44 -2.01
C GLY A 91 -0.01 7.73 -1.68
N GLN A 92 -1.06 8.09 -2.40
CA GLN A 92 -2.34 7.37 -2.44
C GLN A 92 -2.78 7.23 -3.88
N THR A 93 -3.11 6.00 -4.30
CA THR A 93 -3.44 5.68 -5.69
C THR A 93 -4.67 4.78 -5.75
N ALA A 94 -5.41 4.89 -6.84
CA ALA A 94 -6.53 3.98 -7.10
C ALA A 94 -6.28 3.21 -8.41
N TRP A 95 -6.68 1.96 -8.40
CA TRP A 95 -6.55 1.07 -9.54
C TRP A 95 -7.91 0.50 -9.97
N ARG A 96 -8.04 0.31 -11.28
CA ARG A 96 -9.12 -0.44 -11.88
C ARG A 96 -8.54 -1.40 -12.92
N SER A 97 -8.54 -2.71 -12.61
CA SER A 97 -7.99 -3.74 -13.50
C SER A 97 -9.13 -4.55 -14.11
N ARG A 98 -9.30 -4.42 -15.44
CA ARG A 98 -10.37 -5.03 -16.23
C ARG A 98 -10.00 -6.47 -16.65
N PRO A 99 -10.96 -7.25 -17.19
CA PRO A 99 -10.67 -8.50 -17.90
C PRO A 99 -9.55 -8.32 -18.93
N GLY A 100 -8.63 -9.28 -18.96
CA GLY A 100 -7.46 -9.21 -19.85
C GLY A 100 -6.22 -8.52 -19.25
N PHE A 101 -6.31 -7.94 -18.04
CA PHE A 101 -5.12 -7.48 -17.33
C PHE A 101 -4.15 -8.65 -17.09
N ILE A 102 -2.90 -8.50 -17.51
CA ILE A 102 -1.91 -9.59 -17.50
C ILE A 102 -1.11 -9.72 -16.22
N GLY A 103 -1.27 -8.76 -15.30
CA GLY A 103 -0.45 -8.67 -14.09
C GLY A 103 0.91 -8.00 -14.33
N GLY A 104 1.75 -8.05 -13.31
CA GLY A 104 3.12 -7.52 -13.34
C GLY A 104 4.14 -8.56 -12.92
N GLU A 105 5.41 -8.23 -13.13
CA GLU A 105 6.53 -9.02 -12.63
C GLU A 105 6.71 -8.85 -11.12
N LEU A 106 7.35 -9.85 -10.48
CA LEU A 106 7.77 -9.75 -9.10
C LEU A 106 8.69 -8.55 -8.90
N HIS A 107 8.39 -7.73 -7.89
CA HIS A 107 9.15 -6.54 -7.56
C HIS A 107 9.09 -6.22 -6.07
N ALA A 108 9.90 -5.29 -5.64
CA ALA A 108 9.79 -4.58 -4.37
C ALA A 108 9.55 -3.11 -4.69
N ASP A 109 8.53 -2.52 -4.09
CA ASP A 109 8.12 -1.12 -4.33
C ASP A 109 9.16 -0.11 -3.86
N TYR A 110 9.72 -0.37 -2.68
CA TYR A 110 10.69 0.50 -2.03
C TYR A 110 11.75 -0.33 -1.33
N LEU A 111 13.00 -0.07 -1.69
CA LEU A 111 14.18 -0.59 -1.02
C LEU A 111 15.15 0.58 -0.84
N ALA A 112 15.38 0.99 0.40
CA ALA A 112 16.23 2.14 0.71
C ALA A 112 17.68 1.93 0.27
N MET A 113 18.19 0.70 0.48
CA MET A 113 19.53 0.27 0.06
C MET A 113 19.54 -1.26 -0.01
N GLU A 114 20.39 -1.80 -0.85
CA GLU A 114 20.67 -3.23 -0.84
C GLU A 114 21.57 -3.57 0.35
N LEU A 115 21.26 -4.70 1.01
CA LEU A 115 22.01 -5.20 2.14
C LEU A 115 22.51 -6.62 1.83
N PRO A 116 23.72 -6.98 2.32
CA PRO A 116 24.23 -8.33 2.17
C PRO A 116 23.29 -9.35 2.81
N GLU A 117 22.98 -10.41 2.08
CA GLU A 117 22.13 -11.50 2.57
C GLU A 117 22.69 -12.13 3.86
N SER A 118 24.04 -12.20 4.00
CA SER A 118 24.70 -12.69 5.20
C SER A 118 24.34 -11.86 6.45
N LEU A 119 24.12 -10.57 6.33
CA LEU A 119 23.64 -9.72 7.43
C LEU A 119 22.18 -10.05 7.79
N LEU A 120 21.37 -10.27 6.78
CA LEU A 120 19.93 -10.52 6.93
C LEU A 120 19.62 -11.97 7.34
N ALA A 121 20.57 -12.87 7.17
CA ALA A 121 20.49 -14.25 7.66
C ALA A 121 20.65 -14.35 9.19
N ASP A 122 21.22 -13.33 9.83
CA ASP A 122 21.30 -13.24 11.29
C ASP A 122 19.89 -13.03 11.87
N PRO A 123 19.34 -13.98 12.64
CA PRO A 123 18.02 -13.84 13.23
C PRO A 123 17.91 -12.71 14.26
N ALA A 124 19.04 -12.25 14.80
CA ALA A 124 19.09 -11.11 15.73
C ALA A 124 19.02 -9.76 15.00
N PHE A 125 19.25 -9.75 13.68
CA PHE A 125 19.15 -8.51 12.89
C PHE A 125 17.71 -8.28 12.43
N GLU A 126 17.10 -7.23 12.94
CA GLU A 126 15.80 -6.73 12.48
C GLU A 126 16.00 -5.65 11.42
N LEU A 127 15.56 -5.94 10.18
CA LEU A 127 15.56 -4.94 9.11
C LEU A 127 14.49 -3.87 9.38
N PRO A 128 14.89 -2.61 9.64
CA PRO A 128 13.92 -1.55 9.89
C PRO A 128 13.01 -1.33 8.68
N MET A 129 11.69 -1.37 8.91
CA MET A 129 10.72 -1.05 7.88
C MET A 129 10.79 0.44 7.56
N GLN A 130 10.90 0.79 6.28
CA GLN A 130 10.96 2.19 5.83
C GLN A 130 9.61 2.64 5.25
N VAL A 131 8.92 1.74 4.55
CA VAL A 131 7.65 1.96 3.90
C VAL A 131 6.77 0.73 4.08
N CYS A 132 5.49 0.94 4.33
CA CYS A 132 4.47 -0.09 4.19
C CYS A 132 3.33 0.40 3.31
N THR A 133 2.68 -0.53 2.62
CA THR A 133 1.60 -0.27 1.69
C THR A 133 0.33 -0.96 2.17
N ALA A 134 -0.76 -0.22 2.25
CA ALA A 134 -2.10 -0.76 2.49
C ALA A 134 -2.85 -0.88 1.17
N HIS A 135 -3.28 -2.09 0.83
CA HIS A 135 -4.19 -2.39 -0.27
C HIS A 135 -5.59 -2.59 0.29
N LEU A 136 -6.49 -1.65 0.00
CA LEU A 136 -7.90 -1.72 0.35
C LEU A 136 -8.64 -2.40 -0.79
N TYR A 137 -9.06 -3.64 -0.58
CA TYR A 137 -9.78 -4.42 -1.59
C TYR A 137 -11.27 -4.07 -1.61
N LEU A 138 -11.76 -3.71 -2.79
CA LEU A 138 -13.17 -3.31 -2.97
C LEU A 138 -13.99 -4.42 -3.66
N ASP A 139 -13.40 -5.58 -3.83
CA ASP A 139 -13.99 -6.77 -4.45
C ASP A 139 -13.57 -8.02 -3.66
N ASP A 140 -14.39 -9.07 -3.71
CA ASP A 140 -13.98 -10.40 -3.26
C ASP A 140 -12.91 -10.95 -4.21
N ILE A 141 -11.72 -11.15 -3.70
CA ILE A 141 -10.55 -11.57 -4.46
C ILE A 141 -10.39 -13.09 -4.35
N ASP A 142 -10.67 -13.75 -5.44
CA ASP A 142 -10.38 -15.16 -5.66
C ASP A 142 -9.13 -15.34 -6.56
N ALA A 143 -8.81 -16.58 -6.90
CA ALA A 143 -7.63 -16.91 -7.71
C ALA A 143 -7.67 -16.31 -9.14
N ASP A 144 -8.84 -15.92 -9.63
CA ASP A 144 -9.04 -15.42 -11.00
C ASP A 144 -9.16 -13.89 -11.10
N LEU A 145 -9.45 -13.21 -9.99
CA LEU A 145 -9.61 -11.74 -9.96
C LEU A 145 -8.36 -11.02 -9.46
N CYS A 146 -7.27 -11.09 -10.18
CA CYS A 146 -6.02 -10.33 -9.93
C CYS A 146 -5.56 -10.34 -8.46
N PRO A 147 -5.48 -11.48 -7.74
CA PRO A 147 -4.92 -11.45 -6.39
C PRO A 147 -3.52 -10.82 -6.38
N THR A 148 -3.21 -10.09 -5.33
CA THR A 148 -1.81 -9.73 -5.06
C THR A 148 -1.06 -11.01 -4.71
N LEU A 149 0.06 -11.25 -5.39
CA LEU A 149 0.99 -12.32 -5.08
C LEU A 149 2.06 -11.79 -4.12
N VAL A 150 2.41 -12.57 -3.12
CA VAL A 150 3.49 -12.24 -2.17
C VAL A 150 4.41 -13.44 -1.99
N ILE A 151 5.69 -13.20 -1.74
CA ILE A 151 6.61 -14.26 -1.26
C ILE A 151 6.88 -13.98 0.22
N PRO A 152 6.26 -14.74 1.15
CA PRO A 152 6.41 -14.51 2.57
C PRO A 152 7.87 -14.53 3.03
N GLY A 153 8.29 -13.50 3.77
CA GLY A 153 9.66 -13.38 4.30
C GLY A 153 10.69 -12.81 3.32
N SER A 154 10.35 -12.61 2.04
CA SER A 154 11.29 -12.17 1.00
C SER A 154 11.86 -10.77 1.19
N HIS A 155 11.29 -9.93 2.06
CA HIS A 155 11.89 -8.66 2.48
C HIS A 155 13.30 -8.86 3.11
N ARG A 156 13.59 -10.06 3.64
CA ARG A 156 14.90 -10.42 4.15
C ARG A 156 15.92 -10.78 3.06
N ALA A 157 15.55 -10.74 1.79
CA ALA A 157 16.52 -10.84 0.70
C ALA A 157 17.45 -9.62 0.61
N GLY A 158 17.03 -8.47 1.17
CA GLY A 158 17.81 -7.22 1.17
C GLY A 158 18.10 -6.65 -0.21
N ARG A 159 17.44 -7.15 -1.22
CA ARG A 159 17.57 -6.77 -2.63
C ARG A 159 16.23 -6.90 -3.37
N LYS A 160 16.15 -6.34 -4.53
CA LYS A 160 15.04 -6.61 -5.45
C LYS A 160 15.15 -8.02 -6.06
N PRO A 161 14.03 -8.63 -6.49
CA PRO A 161 14.11 -9.89 -7.25
C PRO A 161 14.88 -9.66 -8.55
N GLN A 162 15.64 -10.68 -8.97
CA GLN A 162 16.33 -10.67 -10.24
C GLN A 162 15.34 -10.97 -11.39
N PRO A 163 15.60 -10.55 -12.63
CA PRO A 163 14.76 -10.91 -13.77
C PRO A 163 14.54 -12.42 -13.86
N GLY A 164 13.27 -12.83 -13.91
CA GLY A 164 12.89 -14.25 -13.97
C GLY A 164 12.91 -15.00 -12.64
N GLU A 165 13.27 -14.35 -11.54
CA GLU A 165 13.21 -14.94 -10.22
C GLU A 165 11.76 -15.06 -9.76
N THR A 166 11.31 -16.27 -9.40
CA THR A 166 9.91 -16.56 -9.04
C THR A 166 9.74 -17.11 -7.63
N GLN A 167 10.85 -17.28 -6.91
CA GLN A 167 10.87 -17.83 -5.56
C GLN A 167 12.03 -17.26 -4.74
N TRP A 168 11.91 -17.31 -3.43
CA TRP A 168 12.96 -16.97 -2.48
C TRP A 168 13.07 -18.06 -1.42
N HIS A 169 14.27 -18.60 -1.23
CA HIS A 169 14.55 -19.74 -0.32
C HIS A 169 13.57 -20.92 -0.52
N GLY A 170 13.23 -21.25 -1.76
CA GLY A 170 12.32 -22.33 -2.10
C GLY A 170 10.81 -22.01 -1.89
N ARG A 171 10.48 -20.82 -1.44
CA ARG A 171 9.09 -20.34 -1.32
C ARG A 171 8.71 -19.61 -2.60
N ALA A 172 7.70 -20.11 -3.29
CA ALA A 172 7.10 -19.45 -4.44
C ALA A 172 6.12 -18.35 -4.00
N ALA A 173 5.77 -17.48 -4.94
CA ALA A 173 4.73 -16.49 -4.71
C ALA A 173 3.36 -17.16 -4.50
N GLU A 174 2.64 -16.73 -3.48
CA GLU A 174 1.29 -17.20 -3.14
C GLU A 174 0.26 -16.06 -3.26
N PRO A 175 -0.98 -16.37 -3.70
CA PRO A 175 -2.02 -15.36 -3.83
C PRO A 175 -2.61 -15.00 -2.47
N VAL A 176 -2.80 -13.69 -2.24
CA VAL A 176 -3.60 -13.19 -1.12
C VAL A 176 -5.06 -13.19 -1.54
N LEU A 177 -5.84 -14.13 -1.02
CA LEU A 177 -7.29 -14.22 -1.22
C LEU A 177 -7.98 -13.51 -0.06
N CYS A 178 -8.98 -12.68 -0.36
CA CYS A 178 -9.65 -11.85 0.65
C CYS A 178 -11.05 -11.43 0.21
N ASN A 179 -11.82 -10.90 1.15
CA ASN A 179 -13.15 -10.37 0.87
C ASN A 179 -13.09 -8.85 0.59
N ALA A 180 -14.11 -8.34 -0.05
CA ALA A 180 -14.31 -6.90 -0.17
C ALA A 180 -14.37 -6.26 1.23
N GLY A 181 -13.60 -5.18 1.44
CA GLY A 181 -13.46 -4.51 2.73
C GLY A 181 -12.24 -4.95 3.55
N ASP A 182 -11.57 -6.03 3.18
CA ASP A 182 -10.30 -6.42 3.80
C ASP A 182 -9.16 -5.50 3.35
N VAL A 183 -8.16 -5.34 4.21
CA VAL A 183 -6.95 -4.56 3.91
C VAL A 183 -5.71 -5.44 4.09
N LEU A 184 -4.95 -5.57 3.02
CA LEU A 184 -3.61 -6.15 3.08
C LEU A 184 -2.61 -5.04 3.40
N LEU A 185 -1.98 -5.09 4.57
CA LEU A 185 -0.84 -4.25 4.89
C LEU A 185 0.45 -5.05 4.71
N PHE A 186 1.38 -4.53 3.92
CA PHE A 186 2.64 -5.21 3.67
C PHE A 186 3.82 -4.23 3.61
N ARG A 187 5.01 -4.73 3.92
CA ARG A 187 6.27 -4.01 3.77
C ARG A 187 6.54 -3.78 2.28
N SER A 188 6.93 -2.59 1.91
CA SER A 188 7.20 -2.27 0.49
C SER A 188 8.52 -2.85 -0.04
N ASP A 189 9.35 -3.45 0.83
CA ASP A 189 10.52 -4.26 0.47
C ASP A 189 10.19 -5.76 0.30
N LEU A 190 8.95 -6.20 0.60
CA LEU A 190 8.46 -7.55 0.31
C LEU A 190 8.34 -7.77 -1.21
N TRP A 191 8.80 -8.90 -1.72
CA TRP A 191 8.61 -9.26 -3.13
C TRP A 191 7.16 -9.63 -3.37
N HIS A 192 6.55 -8.90 -4.28
CA HIS A 192 5.14 -9.06 -4.61
C HIS A 192 4.86 -8.75 -6.09
N ALA A 193 3.69 -9.09 -6.55
CA ALA A 193 3.21 -8.76 -7.90
C ALA A 193 1.68 -8.67 -7.94
N GLY A 194 1.14 -7.94 -8.89
CA GLY A 194 -0.25 -8.10 -9.31
C GLY A 194 -0.36 -9.32 -10.23
N SER A 195 -1.34 -10.19 -10.02
CA SER A 195 -1.58 -11.31 -10.93
C SER A 195 -2.57 -10.96 -12.04
N ARG A 196 -2.78 -11.90 -12.96
CA ARG A 196 -3.67 -11.72 -14.10
C ARG A 196 -5.14 -11.70 -13.67
N ASN A 197 -5.96 -10.85 -14.33
CA ASN A 197 -7.42 -10.98 -14.33
C ASN A 197 -7.83 -12.03 -15.37
N ARG A 198 -8.25 -13.20 -14.88
CA ARG A 198 -8.70 -14.31 -15.72
C ARG A 198 -10.22 -14.32 -15.91
N THR A 199 -10.93 -13.42 -15.23
CA THR A 199 -12.38 -13.31 -15.36
C THR A 199 -12.75 -12.66 -16.70
N THR A 200 -13.97 -12.90 -17.18
CA THR A 200 -14.47 -12.32 -18.42
C THR A 200 -15.24 -11.02 -18.22
N GLU A 201 -15.71 -10.73 -17.00
CA GLU A 201 -16.63 -9.61 -16.76
C GLU A 201 -16.27 -8.77 -15.52
N ARG A 202 -15.52 -9.36 -14.53
CA ARG A 202 -15.24 -8.63 -13.28
C ARG A 202 -14.05 -7.71 -13.41
N CYS A 203 -14.21 -6.49 -12.90
CA CYS A 203 -13.11 -5.56 -12.67
C CYS A 203 -12.66 -5.65 -11.21
N ARG A 204 -11.37 -5.62 -10.94
CA ARG A 204 -10.83 -5.40 -9.60
C ARG A 204 -10.66 -3.91 -9.36
N TYR A 205 -11.20 -3.43 -8.24
CA TYR A 205 -10.96 -2.08 -7.72
C TYR A 205 -10.07 -2.14 -6.48
N LEU A 206 -9.08 -1.28 -6.43
CA LEU A 206 -8.12 -1.24 -5.33
C LEU A 206 -7.79 0.22 -5.01
N LEU A 207 -7.85 0.59 -3.73
CA LEU A 207 -7.26 1.83 -3.23
C LEU A 207 -5.98 1.48 -2.48
N GLN A 208 -4.89 2.17 -2.78
CA GLN A 208 -3.60 1.95 -2.14
C GLN A 208 -3.17 3.18 -1.37
N ILE A 209 -2.69 2.98 -0.14
CA ILE A 209 -2.04 4.02 0.64
C ILE A 209 -0.62 3.53 0.97
N HIS A 210 0.37 4.34 0.63
CA HIS A 210 1.76 4.06 0.93
C HIS A 210 2.19 4.95 2.09
N TYR A 211 2.48 4.35 3.25
CA TYR A 211 3.00 5.04 4.43
C TYR A 211 4.51 4.91 4.46
N GLY A 212 5.21 5.99 4.78
CA GLY A 212 6.66 6.02 4.91
C GLY A 212 7.09 6.65 6.23
N ARG A 213 8.28 6.26 6.72
CA ARG A 213 8.93 7.02 7.81
C ARG A 213 9.11 8.47 7.38
N ARG A 214 9.12 9.41 8.32
CA ARG A 214 9.31 10.84 8.06
C ARG A 214 10.49 11.14 7.11
N MET A 215 11.58 10.39 7.20
CA MET A 215 12.77 10.58 6.36
C MET A 215 12.60 10.10 4.91
N VAL A 216 11.54 9.39 4.58
CA VAL A 216 11.28 8.92 3.22
C VAL A 216 10.58 10.00 2.43
N ALA A 217 11.14 10.40 1.29
CA ALA A 217 10.54 11.44 0.45
C ALA A 217 9.15 11.04 -0.06
N GLN A 218 8.21 11.98 0.01
CA GLN A 218 6.88 11.82 -0.58
C GLN A 218 6.99 11.81 -2.11
N LYS A 219 6.29 10.87 -2.77
CA LYS A 219 6.37 10.70 -4.23
C LYS A 219 5.78 11.88 -5.03
N PHE A 220 4.97 12.72 -4.41
CA PHE A 220 4.27 13.83 -5.07
C PHE A 220 4.92 15.20 -4.79
N SER A 221 5.48 15.45 -3.60
CA SER A 221 6.04 16.75 -3.23
C SER A 221 7.24 17.19 -4.09
N PRO A 222 8.11 16.30 -4.62
CA PRO A 222 9.21 16.72 -5.49
C PRO A 222 8.79 17.14 -6.89
N TYR A 223 7.55 16.94 -7.32
CA TYR A 223 7.12 17.39 -8.64
C TYR A 223 6.98 18.90 -8.69
N LEU A 224 7.66 19.53 -9.64
CA LEU A 224 7.74 21.00 -9.75
C LEU A 224 6.38 21.71 -9.87
N HIS A 225 5.38 21.03 -10.38
CA HIS A 225 4.03 21.58 -10.56
C HIS A 225 3.01 20.99 -9.59
N PHE A 226 3.46 20.28 -8.56
CA PHE A 226 2.55 19.78 -7.53
C PHE A 226 2.11 20.94 -6.64
N SER A 227 0.82 21.03 -6.39
CA SER A 227 0.22 21.90 -5.39
C SER A 227 -0.90 21.15 -4.68
N PHE A 228 -1.01 21.37 -3.38
CA PHE A 228 -2.14 20.85 -2.63
C PHE A 228 -3.43 21.58 -3.01
N ASN A 229 -4.52 20.81 -3.16
CA ASN A 229 -5.85 21.37 -3.27
C ASN A 229 -6.22 22.06 -1.93
N PRO A 230 -6.55 23.38 -1.94
CA PRO A 230 -6.87 24.11 -0.72
C PRO A 230 -8.07 23.54 0.05
N GLU A 231 -9.07 22.98 -0.65
CA GLU A 231 -10.24 22.37 -0.03
C GLU A 231 -9.85 21.10 0.76
N VAL A 232 -8.91 20.32 0.24
CA VAL A 232 -8.38 19.13 0.91
C VAL A 232 -7.66 19.55 2.18
N LEU A 233 -6.76 20.54 2.11
CA LEU A 233 -6.04 21.02 3.29
C LEU A 233 -6.99 21.64 4.33
N ALA A 234 -8.02 22.36 3.90
CA ALA A 234 -9.00 22.96 4.81
C ALA A 234 -9.86 21.91 5.54
N ALA A 235 -10.13 20.78 4.91
CA ALA A 235 -10.94 19.69 5.47
C ALA A 235 -10.13 18.69 6.32
N ALA A 236 -8.80 18.66 6.16
CA ALA A 236 -7.95 17.68 6.80
C ALA A 236 -7.86 17.89 8.32
N THR A 237 -7.99 16.82 9.10
CA THR A 237 -7.72 16.78 10.54
C THR A 237 -6.22 16.97 10.81
N LEU A 238 -5.82 17.24 12.05
CA LEU A 238 -4.40 17.37 12.43
C LEU A 238 -3.60 16.11 12.07
N ARG A 239 -4.15 14.89 12.32
CA ARG A 239 -3.50 13.63 11.91
C ARG A 239 -3.36 13.54 10.39
N GLN A 240 -4.41 13.87 9.64
CA GLN A 240 -4.36 13.85 8.18
C GLN A 240 -3.39 14.89 7.63
N ARG A 241 -3.30 16.09 8.21
CA ARG A 241 -2.32 17.10 7.82
C ARG A 241 -0.89 16.61 8.03
N ARG A 242 -0.59 15.97 9.18
CA ARG A 242 0.69 15.29 9.40
C ARG A 242 0.94 14.21 8.36
N LEU A 243 -0.06 13.37 8.06
CA LEU A 243 0.05 12.36 7.01
C LEU A 243 0.30 12.96 5.62
N LEU A 244 -0.20 14.15 5.35
CA LEU A 244 0.07 14.89 4.12
C LEU A 244 1.45 15.58 4.11
N GLY A 245 2.18 15.57 5.23
CA GLY A 245 3.55 16.09 5.31
C GLY A 245 3.72 17.34 6.16
N GLU A 246 2.66 17.83 6.85
CA GLU A 246 2.78 18.92 7.82
C GLU A 246 3.31 18.38 9.14
N HIS A 247 4.62 18.28 9.23
CA HIS A 247 5.32 17.86 10.44
C HIS A 247 5.64 19.04 11.35
N GLU A 248 5.78 18.75 12.65
CA GLU A 248 6.43 19.70 13.55
C GLU A 248 7.90 19.92 13.12
N ALA A 249 8.39 21.14 13.30
CA ALA A 249 9.78 21.45 13.01
C ALA A 249 10.70 20.50 13.81
N ALA A 250 11.71 19.96 13.15
CA ALA A 250 12.73 19.17 13.80
C ALA A 250 13.81 20.08 14.39
N GLU A 251 14.63 19.51 15.28
CA GLU A 251 15.69 20.28 15.96
C GLU A 251 16.72 20.91 15.00
N TYR A 252 16.79 20.41 13.77
CA TYR A 252 17.71 20.85 12.71
C TYR A 252 17.01 21.44 11.48
N ASP A 253 15.73 21.77 11.59
CA ASP A 253 14.98 22.40 10.48
C ASP A 253 15.13 23.93 10.50
#